data_ef23b151352e441a40154d9cbd34b642
#
_entry.id   ef23b151352e441a40154d9cbd34b642
#
_cell.length_a   1.000
_cell.length_b   1.000
_cell.length_c   1.000
_cell.angle_alpha   90.00
_cell.angle_beta   90.00
_cell.angle_gamma   90.00
#
_symmetry.space_group_name_H-M   'P 1'
#
loop_
_entity.id
_entity.type
_entity.pdbx_description
1 polymer ?
#
loop_
_entity_poly.entity_id
_entity_poly.type
_entity_poly.pdbx_seq_one_letter_code
_entity_poly.pdbx_strand_id
1 'polypeptide(L)'
;IKFISVTQLFNTPLDKLSLLISSSNQDIVIKKKIKYSLIFKNIEKQAPNIDIDILKKVLPEFIQELDCQYQLSYDKKIGLIMHLSGVICSLVNNAPIPKKYNYKNIISTHKKTYEYLYDLVEMIEEPFHIQFSDSDIASLITIIKEI
;
A
#
# COMPACT_ATOMS: atom_id res chain seq x y z
N ILE A 1 -5.24 -21.78 13.10
CA ILE A 1 -4.16 -20.94 13.65
C ILE A 1 -4.58 -20.39 14.99
N LYS A 2 -3.78 -20.63 15.98
CA LYS A 2 -4.05 -20.16 17.34
C LYS A 2 -3.48 -18.76 17.53
N PHE A 3 -4.27 -17.89 18.12
CA PHE A 3 -3.75 -16.64 18.64
C PHE A 3 -2.89 -16.92 19.86
N ILE A 4 -1.69 -16.38 19.88
CA ILE A 4 -0.78 -16.54 20.99
C ILE A 4 -0.70 -15.20 21.72
N SER A 5 -1.08 -15.20 22.99
CA SER A 5 -0.93 -14.02 23.83
C SER A 5 0.54 -13.88 24.29
N VAL A 6 0.94 -12.67 24.63
CA VAL A 6 2.27 -12.42 25.21
C VAL A 6 2.46 -13.25 26.48
N THR A 7 1.43 -13.41 27.28
CA THR A 7 1.45 -14.22 28.50
C THR A 7 1.76 -15.69 28.20
N GLN A 8 1.17 -16.27 27.15
CA GLN A 8 1.46 -17.63 26.73
C GLN A 8 2.92 -17.82 26.33
N LEU A 9 3.49 -16.86 25.58
CA LEU A 9 4.89 -16.92 25.18
C LEU A 9 5.82 -16.97 26.36
N PHE A 10 5.61 -16.13 27.38
CA PHE A 10 6.46 -16.06 28.56
C PHE A 10 6.34 -17.26 29.50
N ASN A 11 5.19 -17.92 29.51
CA ASN A 11 4.94 -19.05 30.41
C ASN A 11 5.18 -20.42 29.78
N THR A 12 5.77 -20.46 28.56
CA THR A 12 5.95 -21.71 27.80
C THR A 12 7.42 -22.20 27.90
N PRO A 13 7.66 -23.52 28.05
CA PRO A 13 9.00 -24.07 27.98
C PRO A 13 9.70 -23.77 26.66
N LEU A 14 11.03 -23.71 26.68
CA LEU A 14 11.83 -23.22 25.56
C LEU A 14 11.63 -24.03 24.28
N ASP A 15 11.47 -25.34 24.36
CA ASP A 15 11.22 -26.23 23.22
C ASP A 15 9.85 -25.97 22.58
N LYS A 16 8.84 -25.71 23.38
CA LYS A 16 7.51 -25.31 22.90
C LYS A 16 7.47 -23.87 22.41
N LEU A 17 8.36 -23.02 22.93
CA LEU A 17 8.44 -21.62 22.56
C LEU A 17 8.79 -21.46 21.08
N SER A 18 9.67 -22.27 20.53
CA SER A 18 10.02 -22.25 19.11
C SER A 18 8.81 -22.51 18.21
N LEU A 19 7.96 -23.47 18.57
CA LEU A 19 6.75 -23.76 17.83
C LEU A 19 5.73 -22.61 17.94
N LEU A 20 5.61 -22.01 19.12
CA LEU A 20 4.73 -20.88 19.33
C LEU A 20 5.18 -19.62 18.55
N ILE A 21 6.49 -19.38 18.47
CA ILE A 21 7.05 -18.28 17.68
C ILE A 21 6.73 -18.48 16.19
N SER A 22 6.87 -19.68 15.65
CA SER A 22 6.49 -20.00 14.28
C SER A 22 5.00 -19.76 14.04
N SER A 23 4.13 -20.17 14.96
CA SER A 23 2.69 -19.92 14.89
C SER A 23 2.39 -18.41 14.98
N SER A 24 3.12 -17.69 15.84
CA SER A 24 2.97 -16.24 15.97
C SER A 24 3.30 -15.51 14.66
N ASN A 25 4.33 -15.94 13.93
CA ASN A 25 4.66 -15.38 12.62
C ASN A 25 3.54 -15.61 11.61
N GLN A 26 2.91 -16.78 11.63
CA GLN A 26 1.75 -17.08 10.79
C GLN A 26 0.55 -16.20 11.15
N ASP A 27 0.29 -16.00 12.44
CA ASP A 27 -0.77 -15.12 12.93
C ASP A 27 -0.55 -13.66 12.50
N ILE A 28 0.69 -13.18 12.53
CA ILE A 28 1.04 -11.84 12.05
C ILE A 28 0.71 -11.67 10.56
N VAL A 29 1.04 -12.64 9.73
CA VAL A 29 0.73 -12.63 8.29
C VAL A 29 -0.79 -12.57 8.07
N ILE A 30 -1.56 -13.36 8.83
CA ILE A 30 -3.03 -13.36 8.74
C ILE A 30 -3.62 -12.02 9.18
N LYS A 31 -3.13 -11.44 10.28
CA LYS A 31 -3.56 -10.13 10.75
C LYS A 31 -3.30 -9.03 9.71
N LYS A 32 -2.17 -9.07 9.02
CA LYS A 32 -1.86 -8.14 7.92
C LYS A 32 -2.85 -8.29 6.77
N LYS A 33 -3.17 -9.51 6.36
CA LYS A 33 -4.18 -9.79 5.34
C LYS A 33 -5.56 -9.29 5.75
N ILE A 34 -5.94 -9.48 7.01
CA ILE A 34 -7.21 -9.00 7.55
C ILE A 34 -7.27 -7.47 7.50
N LYS A 35 -6.18 -6.78 7.85
CA LYS A 35 -6.11 -5.32 7.78
C LYS A 35 -6.33 -4.80 6.36
N TYR A 36 -5.70 -5.40 5.36
CA TYR A 36 -5.92 -5.04 3.96
C TYR A 36 -7.40 -5.25 3.57
N SER A 37 -7.99 -6.35 3.97
CA SER A 37 -9.39 -6.64 3.72
C SER A 37 -10.31 -5.58 4.34
N LEU A 38 -10.02 -5.13 5.56
CA LEU A 38 -10.78 -4.08 6.23
C LEU A 38 -10.64 -2.72 5.52
N ILE A 39 -9.44 -2.39 5.06
CA ILE A 39 -9.20 -1.17 4.29
C ILE A 39 -10.04 -1.17 3.01
N PHE A 40 -10.02 -2.26 2.26
CA PHE A 40 -10.80 -2.39 1.04
C PHE A 40 -12.31 -2.35 1.30
N LYS A 41 -12.78 -2.94 2.39
CA LYS A 41 -14.17 -2.83 2.82
C LYS A 41 -14.60 -1.38 3.08
N ASN A 42 -13.73 -0.61 3.74
CA ASN A 42 -14.00 0.79 4.01
C ASN A 42 -14.03 1.61 2.73
N ILE A 43 -13.12 1.35 1.81
CA ILE A 43 -13.09 2.01 0.50
C ILE A 43 -14.36 1.72 -0.28
N GLU A 44 -14.81 0.47 -0.30
CA GLU A 44 -16.06 0.06 -0.96
C GLU A 44 -17.27 0.83 -0.44
N LYS A 45 -17.34 1.07 0.88
CA LYS A 45 -18.42 1.84 1.49
C LYS A 45 -18.38 3.34 1.15
N GLN A 46 -17.18 3.90 1.04
CA GLN A 46 -16.99 5.34 0.86
C GLN A 46 -16.88 5.77 -0.60
N ALA A 47 -16.61 4.85 -1.50
CA ALA A 47 -16.37 5.11 -2.91
C ALA A 47 -17.15 4.15 -3.81
N PRO A 48 -18.48 4.31 -3.90
CA PRO A 48 -19.33 3.35 -4.63
C PRO A 48 -19.07 3.31 -6.14
N ASN A 49 -18.39 4.32 -6.71
CA ASN A 49 -18.09 4.39 -8.14
C ASN A 49 -16.78 3.70 -8.52
N ILE A 50 -16.10 3.08 -7.57
CA ILE A 50 -14.86 2.35 -7.82
C ILE A 50 -15.15 0.86 -7.95
N ASP A 51 -14.55 0.24 -8.97
CA ASP A 51 -14.55 -1.21 -9.08
C ASP A 51 -13.60 -1.80 -8.02
N ILE A 52 -14.18 -2.25 -6.92
CA ILE A 52 -13.42 -2.76 -5.78
C ILE A 52 -12.66 -4.05 -6.12
N ASP A 53 -13.19 -4.86 -7.04
CA ASP A 53 -12.52 -6.11 -7.43
C ASP A 53 -11.22 -5.83 -8.18
N ILE A 54 -11.25 -4.83 -9.06
CA ILE A 54 -10.03 -4.36 -9.75
C ILE A 54 -9.06 -3.80 -8.73
N LEU A 55 -9.52 -2.99 -7.79
CA LEU A 55 -8.68 -2.37 -6.77
C LEU A 55 -7.97 -3.42 -5.91
N LYS A 56 -8.70 -4.43 -5.44
CA LYS A 56 -8.17 -5.53 -4.64
C LYS A 56 -7.11 -6.34 -5.36
N LYS A 57 -7.17 -6.40 -6.68
CA LYS A 57 -6.19 -7.11 -7.51
C LYS A 57 -4.98 -6.23 -7.80
N VAL A 58 -5.20 -5.04 -8.26
CA VAL A 58 -4.16 -4.16 -8.81
C VAL A 58 -3.27 -3.56 -7.72
N LEU A 59 -3.85 -3.06 -6.63
CA LEU A 59 -3.06 -2.41 -5.58
C LEU A 59 -2.08 -3.34 -4.88
N PRO A 60 -2.46 -4.56 -4.46
CA PRO A 60 -1.47 -5.48 -3.90
C PRO A 60 -0.34 -5.84 -4.86
N GLU A 61 -0.63 -6.01 -6.15
CA GLU A 61 0.39 -6.27 -7.16
C GLU A 61 1.35 -5.09 -7.33
N PHE A 62 0.81 -3.87 -7.37
CA PHE A 62 1.61 -2.65 -7.43
C PHE A 62 2.53 -2.51 -6.22
N ILE A 63 2.00 -2.73 -5.02
CA ILE A 63 2.77 -2.68 -3.78
C ILE A 63 3.85 -3.76 -3.76
N GLN A 64 3.55 -4.96 -4.25
CA GLN A 64 4.52 -6.05 -4.35
C GLN A 64 5.71 -5.66 -5.23
N GLU A 65 5.46 -5.05 -6.38
CA GLU A 65 6.52 -4.56 -7.27
C GLU A 65 7.38 -3.48 -6.60
N LEU A 66 6.74 -2.54 -5.91
CA LEU A 66 7.45 -1.52 -5.16
C LEU A 66 8.29 -2.12 -4.03
N ASP A 67 7.76 -3.10 -3.33
CA ASP A 67 8.47 -3.77 -2.23
C ASP A 67 9.72 -4.49 -2.72
N CYS A 68 9.66 -5.12 -3.88
CA CYS A 68 10.82 -5.75 -4.51
C CYS A 68 11.92 -4.74 -4.81
N GLN A 69 11.56 -3.52 -5.20
CA GLN A 69 12.52 -2.47 -5.58
C GLN A 69 13.04 -1.69 -4.36
N TYR A 70 12.18 -1.37 -3.39
CA TYR A 70 12.50 -0.42 -2.31
C TYR A 70 12.46 -1.02 -0.90
N GLN A 71 12.08 -2.29 -0.73
CA GLN A 71 11.98 -2.95 0.58
C GLN A 71 11.13 -2.12 1.56
N LEU A 72 9.85 -2.04 1.30
CA LEU A 72 8.91 -1.21 2.06
C LEU A 72 8.58 -1.82 3.41
N SER A 73 8.50 -0.99 4.44
CA SER A 73 7.94 -1.38 5.73
C SER A 73 6.43 -1.65 5.59
N TYR A 74 5.86 -2.36 6.56
CA TYR A 74 4.43 -2.61 6.59
C TYR A 74 3.62 -1.30 6.64
N ASP A 75 4.06 -0.34 7.45
CA ASP A 75 3.39 0.95 7.57
C ASP A 75 3.41 1.74 6.27
N LYS A 76 4.50 1.69 5.52
CA LYS A 76 4.58 2.29 4.19
C LYS A 76 3.62 1.64 3.21
N LYS A 77 3.50 0.31 3.24
CA LYS A 77 2.56 -0.42 2.39
C LYS A 77 1.13 0.02 2.65
N ILE A 78 0.73 0.11 3.92
CA ILE A 78 -0.60 0.59 4.31
C ILE A 78 -0.81 2.04 3.87
N GLY A 79 0.18 2.90 4.13
CA GLY A 79 0.11 4.30 3.71
C GLY A 79 -0.05 4.46 2.21
N LEU A 80 0.67 3.68 1.42
CA LEU A 80 0.58 3.68 -0.04
C LEU A 80 -0.79 3.21 -0.52
N ILE A 81 -1.34 2.13 0.06
CA ILE A 81 -2.67 1.64 -0.30
C ILE A 81 -3.72 2.70 -0.02
N MET A 82 -3.69 3.32 1.13
CA MET A 82 -4.66 4.36 1.50
C MET A 82 -4.52 5.58 0.59
N HIS A 83 -3.30 6.04 0.35
CA HIS A 83 -3.05 7.19 -0.52
C HIS A 83 -3.49 6.91 -1.97
N LEU A 84 -3.08 5.79 -2.53
CA LEU A 84 -3.43 5.41 -3.90
C LEU A 84 -4.94 5.23 -4.06
N SER A 85 -5.60 4.62 -3.09
CA SER A 85 -7.05 4.49 -3.12
C SER A 85 -7.74 5.84 -3.20
N GLY A 86 -7.27 6.81 -2.43
CA GLY A 86 -7.78 8.18 -2.46
C GLY A 86 -7.55 8.86 -3.81
N VAL A 87 -6.36 8.73 -4.38
CA VAL A 87 -6.02 9.29 -5.69
C VAL A 87 -6.87 8.65 -6.80
N ILE A 88 -6.98 7.33 -6.80
CA ILE A 88 -7.80 6.60 -7.80
C ILE A 88 -9.25 7.05 -7.71
N CYS A 89 -9.81 7.13 -6.50
CA CYS A 89 -11.18 7.63 -6.30
C CYS A 89 -11.37 9.02 -6.90
N SER A 90 -10.44 9.92 -6.62
CA SER A 90 -10.50 11.29 -7.12
C SER A 90 -10.43 11.34 -8.65
N LEU A 91 -9.50 10.57 -9.25
CA LEU A 91 -9.33 10.54 -10.70
C LEU A 91 -10.53 9.91 -11.41
N VAL A 92 -11.07 8.82 -10.88
CA VAL A 92 -12.26 8.16 -11.45
C VAL A 92 -13.47 9.08 -11.42
N ASN A 93 -13.62 9.88 -10.37
CA ASN A 93 -14.75 10.79 -10.20
C ASN A 93 -14.48 12.21 -10.75
N ASN A 94 -13.35 12.43 -11.41
CA ASN A 94 -12.92 13.73 -11.92
C ASN A 94 -12.93 14.81 -10.83
N ALA A 95 -12.65 14.43 -9.59
CA ALA A 95 -12.53 15.36 -8.48
C ALA A 95 -11.16 16.06 -8.49
N PRO A 96 -11.09 17.35 -8.15
CA PRO A 96 -9.80 18.05 -8.14
C PRO A 96 -8.88 17.49 -7.06
N ILE A 97 -7.60 17.27 -7.43
CA ILE A 97 -6.55 16.86 -6.50
C ILE A 97 -5.60 18.05 -6.35
N PRO A 98 -5.36 18.54 -5.12
CA PRO A 98 -4.39 19.63 -4.92
C PRO A 98 -3.00 19.21 -5.36
N LYS A 99 -2.32 20.05 -6.12
CA LYS A 99 -0.94 19.81 -6.52
C LYS A 99 0.00 20.01 -5.34
N LYS A 100 0.94 19.10 -5.16
CA LYS A 100 2.01 19.24 -4.18
C LYS A 100 2.89 20.42 -4.64
N TYR A 101 3.03 21.44 -3.79
CA TYR A 101 3.66 22.72 -4.20
C TYR A 101 5.11 22.56 -4.67
N ASN A 102 5.84 21.56 -4.16
CA ASN A 102 7.24 21.30 -4.49
C ASN A 102 7.46 20.10 -5.40
N TYR A 103 6.42 19.68 -6.14
CA TYR A 103 6.50 18.43 -6.91
C TYR A 103 7.60 18.42 -7.97
N LYS A 104 7.85 19.56 -8.62
CA LYS A 104 8.91 19.68 -9.64
C LYS A 104 10.30 19.45 -9.04
N ASN A 105 10.53 19.96 -7.84
CA ASN A 105 11.80 19.79 -7.13
C ASN A 105 11.97 18.32 -6.70
N ILE A 106 10.92 17.69 -6.22
CA ILE A 106 10.96 16.26 -5.84
C ILE A 106 11.32 15.41 -7.04
N ILE A 107 10.71 15.64 -8.19
CA ILE A 107 10.96 14.88 -9.42
C ILE A 107 12.42 15.08 -9.87
N SER A 108 12.92 16.30 -9.89
CA SER A 108 14.28 16.57 -10.31
C SER A 108 15.33 15.97 -9.38
N THR A 109 15.06 15.95 -8.07
CA THR A 109 15.94 15.35 -7.06
C THR A 109 15.92 13.83 -7.10
N HIS A 110 14.78 13.22 -7.41
CA HIS A 110 14.56 11.77 -7.43
C HIS A 110 14.20 11.27 -8.83
N LYS A 111 14.96 11.67 -9.83
CA LYS A 111 14.65 11.40 -11.22
C LYS A 111 14.50 9.92 -11.56
N LYS A 112 15.40 9.07 -11.05
CA LYS A 112 15.33 7.60 -11.29
C LYS A 112 14.08 6.99 -10.69
N THR A 113 13.72 7.40 -9.48
CA THR A 113 12.50 6.94 -8.81
C THR A 113 11.26 7.40 -9.57
N TYR A 114 11.27 8.64 -10.06
CA TYR A 114 10.18 9.17 -10.89
C TYR A 114 10.02 8.35 -12.18
N GLU A 115 11.08 8.09 -12.90
CA GLU A 115 11.04 7.30 -14.14
C GLU A 115 10.50 5.89 -13.91
N TYR A 116 10.94 5.24 -12.83
CA TYR A 116 10.46 3.93 -12.44
C TYR A 116 8.96 3.95 -12.13
N LEU A 117 8.51 4.92 -11.33
CA LEU A 117 7.09 5.04 -10.96
C LEU A 117 6.22 5.46 -12.16
N TYR A 118 6.73 6.32 -13.01
CA TYR A 118 6.01 6.74 -14.21
C TYR A 118 5.59 5.54 -15.07
N ASP A 119 6.50 4.58 -15.23
CA ASP A 119 6.19 3.35 -15.96
C ASP A 119 5.30 2.40 -15.14
N LEU A 120 5.56 2.28 -13.85
CA LEU A 120 4.85 1.32 -13.01
C LEU A 120 3.38 1.69 -12.78
N VAL A 121 3.05 2.98 -12.68
CA VAL A 121 1.65 3.40 -12.45
C VAL A 121 0.73 3.04 -13.59
N GLU A 122 1.25 2.71 -14.77
CA GLU A 122 0.47 2.25 -15.91
C GLU A 122 -0.37 1.01 -15.56
N MET A 123 0.12 0.14 -14.69
CA MET A 123 -0.64 -1.03 -14.25
C MET A 123 -1.90 -0.67 -13.45
N ILE A 124 -1.96 0.56 -12.92
CA ILE A 124 -3.15 1.11 -12.27
C ILE A 124 -3.98 1.93 -13.27
N GLU A 125 -3.31 2.72 -14.09
CA GLU A 125 -3.97 3.63 -15.04
C GLU A 125 -4.83 2.89 -16.06
N GLU A 126 -4.33 1.79 -16.62
CA GLU A 126 -5.05 1.03 -17.64
C GLU A 126 -6.40 0.46 -17.14
N PRO A 127 -6.45 -0.30 -16.05
CA PRO A 127 -7.72 -0.88 -15.59
C PRO A 127 -8.76 0.15 -15.19
N PHE A 128 -8.35 1.28 -14.66
CA PHE A 128 -9.25 2.34 -14.18
C PHE A 128 -9.52 3.43 -15.21
N HIS A 129 -8.84 3.40 -16.37
CA HIS A 129 -8.94 4.45 -17.39
C HIS A 129 -8.67 5.85 -16.84
N ILE A 130 -7.60 5.98 -16.05
CA ILE A 130 -7.16 7.21 -15.42
C ILE A 130 -5.73 7.52 -15.81
N GLN A 131 -5.28 8.74 -15.50
CA GLN A 131 -3.89 9.15 -15.69
C GLN A 131 -3.40 9.91 -14.46
N PHE A 132 -2.29 9.45 -13.90
CA PHE A 132 -1.61 10.13 -12.79
C PHE A 132 -0.89 11.36 -13.31
N SER A 133 -0.99 12.47 -12.58
CA SER A 133 -0.18 13.66 -12.84
C SER A 133 1.22 13.50 -12.27
N ASP A 134 2.13 14.38 -12.71
CA ASP A 134 3.48 14.43 -12.12
C ASP A 134 3.43 14.70 -10.62
N SER A 135 2.50 15.54 -10.18
CA SER A 135 2.28 15.80 -8.75
C SER A 135 1.85 14.56 -8.00
N ASP A 136 1.01 13.72 -8.59
CA ASP A 136 0.58 12.45 -7.98
C ASP A 136 1.77 11.50 -7.82
N ILE A 137 2.63 11.41 -8.83
CA ILE A 137 3.83 10.58 -8.77
C ILE A 137 4.81 11.14 -7.73
N ALA A 138 4.98 12.46 -7.65
CA ALA A 138 5.82 13.08 -6.63
C ALA A 138 5.33 12.76 -5.22
N SER A 139 4.03 12.67 -5.00
CA SER A 139 3.46 12.27 -3.71
C SER A 139 3.84 10.83 -3.35
N LEU A 140 3.86 9.93 -4.32
CA LEU A 140 4.35 8.55 -4.11
C LEU A 140 5.83 8.53 -3.74
N ILE A 141 6.65 9.33 -4.39
CA ILE A 141 8.08 9.46 -4.07
C ILE A 141 8.25 9.90 -2.61
N THR A 142 7.46 10.87 -2.17
CA THR A 142 7.48 11.37 -0.80
C THR A 142 7.24 10.26 0.21
N ILE A 143 6.27 9.40 -0.04
CA ILE A 143 5.95 8.28 0.85
C ILE A 143 7.07 7.24 0.85
N ILE A 144 7.56 6.86 -0.33
CA ILE A 144 8.61 5.83 -0.48
C ILE A 144 9.92 6.28 0.15
N LYS A 145 10.32 7.52 -0.08
CA LYS A 145 11.60 8.08 0.39
C LYS A 145 11.52 8.74 1.77
N GLU A 146 10.33 8.87 2.34
CA GLU A 146 10.11 9.53 3.64
C GLU A 146 10.62 10.98 3.69
N ILE A 147 10.26 11.76 2.71
CA ILE A 147 10.69 13.17 2.60
C ILE A 147 9.53 14.17 2.69
#